data_6e8d3c5a750c8df888db3ec333f0e514
#
_entry.id   6e8d3c5a750c8df888db3ec333f0e514
#
_cell.length_a   1.000
_cell.length_b   1.000
_cell.length_c   1.000
_cell.angle_alpha   90.00
_cell.angle_beta   90.00
_cell.angle_gamma   90.00
#
_symmetry.space_group_name_H-M   'P 1'
#
loop_
_entity.id
_entity.type
_entity.pdbx_description
1 polymer ?
#
loop_
_entity_poly.entity_id
_entity_poly.type
_entity_poly.pdbx_seq_one_letter_code
_entity_poly.pdbx_strand_id
1 'polypeptide(L)'
;SYLTDSEGKTYFDGLTGIAVCGLGHAHPHVAQALAHQAQTLLHTSNLYEIPLQTKLANRLCERSGMDNVFFSNSGAEANEAAIKLARLKGNNEGIKSPAVIVVDGSFHGRTMATLTATGNRKVHAGFEPLLSGFVRAPFNDVTAVEVIAANNPYVVAVMVEPILGEGGIYIPNDGYLASLRDIC
;
A
#
# COMPACT_ATOMS: atom_id res chain seq x y z
N SER A 1 21.98 0.68 12.07
CA SER A 1 20.61 0.61 12.65
C SER A 1 20.68 0.49 14.17
N TYR A 2 21.10 1.59 14.83
CA TYR A 2 21.19 1.67 16.29
C TYR A 2 20.52 2.94 16.79
N LEU A 3 19.90 2.87 17.96
CA LEU A 3 19.33 4.00 18.70
C LEU A 3 20.04 4.09 20.06
N THR A 4 20.17 5.31 20.56
CA THR A 4 20.76 5.56 21.88
C THR A 4 19.73 6.28 22.74
N ASP A 5 19.50 5.80 23.97
CA ASP A 5 18.60 6.44 24.92
C ASP A 5 19.26 7.66 25.62
N SER A 6 18.50 8.32 26.48
CA SER A 6 18.96 9.49 27.24
C SER A 6 20.07 9.18 28.23
N GLU A 7 20.29 7.91 28.60
CA GLU A 7 21.36 7.46 29.50
C GLU A 7 22.62 7.02 28.75
N GLY A 8 22.61 7.11 27.38
CA GLY A 8 23.74 6.73 26.53
C GLY A 8 23.81 5.24 26.21
N LYS A 9 22.81 4.45 26.57
CA LYS A 9 22.75 3.03 26.22
C LYS A 9 22.30 2.83 24.79
N THR A 10 22.99 1.98 24.04
CA THR A 10 22.74 1.72 22.62
C THR A 10 21.97 0.42 22.42
N TYR A 11 20.98 0.46 21.53
CA TYR A 11 20.10 -0.65 21.15
C TYR A 11 20.15 -0.87 19.65
N PHE A 12 20.10 -2.13 19.23
CA PHE A 12 19.86 -2.45 17.83
C PHE A 12 18.39 -2.13 17.49
N ASP A 13 18.18 -1.30 16.47
CA ASP A 13 16.84 -0.96 15.98
C ASP A 13 16.40 -1.92 14.87
N GLY A 14 15.71 -2.99 15.25
CA GLY A 14 15.10 -3.92 14.32
C GLY A 14 13.72 -3.46 13.80
N LEU A 15 13.14 -2.41 14.39
CA LEU A 15 11.86 -1.85 13.96
C LEU A 15 12.01 -0.84 12.81
N THR A 16 13.14 -0.13 12.76
CA THR A 16 13.52 0.81 11.70
C THR A 16 12.47 1.88 11.37
N GLY A 17 11.78 2.39 12.42
CA GLY A 17 10.69 3.36 12.25
C GLY A 17 9.46 2.76 11.55
N ILE A 18 9.10 1.53 11.91
CA ILE A 18 8.03 0.73 11.29
C ILE A 18 8.33 0.49 9.80
N ALA A 19 9.45 -0.21 9.56
CA ALA A 19 9.95 -0.62 8.24
C ALA A 19 10.25 0.54 7.25
N VAL A 20 10.52 1.74 7.75
CA VAL A 20 10.82 2.92 6.90
C VAL A 20 12.32 3.07 6.63
N CYS A 21 13.16 2.96 7.68
CA CYS A 21 14.59 3.19 7.59
C CYS A 21 15.38 1.89 7.33
N GLY A 22 15.03 1.12 6.32
CA GLY A 22 15.63 -0.19 6.01
C GLY A 22 17.14 -0.16 5.76
N LEU A 23 17.71 1.00 5.38
CA LEU A 23 19.16 1.21 5.25
C LEU A 23 19.82 1.66 6.57
N GLY A 24 19.05 1.84 7.63
CA GLY A 24 19.48 2.39 8.91
C GLY A 24 19.30 3.91 8.99
N HIS A 25 19.54 4.44 10.19
CA HIS A 25 19.44 5.87 10.45
C HIS A 25 20.68 6.61 9.90
N ALA A 26 20.45 7.79 9.33
CA ALA A 26 21.48 8.67 8.79
C ALA A 26 22.48 7.97 7.83
N HIS A 27 21.97 7.09 6.95
CA HIS A 27 22.81 6.44 5.94
C HIS A 27 23.56 7.50 5.12
N PRO A 28 24.90 7.47 5.02
CA PRO A 28 25.68 8.60 4.51
C PRO A 28 25.33 8.97 3.07
N HIS A 29 25.12 8.02 2.18
CA HIS A 29 24.73 8.31 0.79
C HIS A 29 23.33 8.94 0.71
N VAL A 30 22.37 8.51 1.54
CA VAL A 30 21.01 9.09 1.58
C VAL A 30 21.08 10.52 2.12
N ALA A 31 21.79 10.74 3.24
CA ALA A 31 21.95 12.06 3.84
C ALA A 31 22.60 13.03 2.87
N GLN A 32 23.68 12.63 2.18
CA GLN A 32 24.38 13.44 1.19
C GLN A 32 23.49 13.75 -0.03
N ALA A 33 22.75 12.77 -0.54
CA ALA A 33 21.83 12.98 -1.67
C ALA A 33 20.71 13.97 -1.32
N LEU A 34 20.13 13.87 -0.12
CA LEU A 34 19.12 14.79 0.37
C LEU A 34 19.68 16.21 0.53
N ALA A 35 20.87 16.36 1.13
CA ALA A 35 21.52 17.67 1.29
C ALA A 35 21.80 18.33 -0.06
N HIS A 36 22.31 17.58 -1.04
CA HIS A 36 22.56 18.08 -2.39
C HIS A 36 21.26 18.51 -3.09
N GLN A 37 20.22 17.65 -3.02
CA GLN A 37 18.94 17.96 -3.66
C GLN A 37 18.24 19.16 -3.00
N ALA A 38 18.33 19.30 -1.68
CA ALA A 38 17.78 20.46 -0.96
C ALA A 38 18.40 21.78 -1.39
N GLN A 39 19.67 21.78 -1.81
CA GLN A 39 20.37 22.96 -2.35
C GLN A 39 20.05 23.23 -3.81
N THR A 40 19.44 22.29 -4.52
CA THR A 40 19.14 22.39 -5.96
C THR A 40 17.67 22.73 -6.19
N LEU A 41 16.77 21.89 -5.69
CA LEU A 41 15.32 22.02 -5.88
C LEU A 41 14.56 21.19 -4.86
N LEU A 42 13.73 21.83 -4.03
CA LEU A 42 12.86 21.15 -3.07
C LEU A 42 11.52 20.76 -3.68
N HIS A 43 10.85 21.69 -4.37
CA HIS A 43 9.54 21.48 -4.95
C HIS A 43 9.27 22.45 -6.11
N THR A 44 8.54 21.97 -7.13
CA THR A 44 8.16 22.81 -8.27
C THR A 44 6.77 22.48 -8.85
N SER A 45 6.00 21.61 -8.24
CA SER A 45 4.72 21.06 -8.73
C SER A 45 4.82 20.25 -10.05
N ASN A 46 3.70 19.58 -10.40
CA ASN A 46 3.59 18.80 -11.64
C ASN A 46 3.38 19.67 -12.90
N LEU A 47 3.46 20.99 -12.78
CA LEU A 47 3.43 21.90 -13.92
C LEU A 47 4.78 21.94 -14.67
N TYR A 48 5.82 21.41 -14.06
CA TYR A 48 7.17 21.37 -14.60
C TYR A 48 7.72 19.96 -14.63
N GLU A 49 8.66 19.71 -15.50
CA GLU A 49 9.39 18.45 -15.54
C GLU A 49 10.32 18.32 -14.34
N ILE A 50 10.26 17.16 -13.68
CA ILE A 50 11.10 16.83 -12.51
C ILE A 50 11.98 15.64 -12.89
N PRO A 51 13.27 15.86 -13.27
CA PRO A 51 14.12 14.78 -13.80
C PRO A 51 14.30 13.59 -12.87
N LEU A 52 14.37 13.80 -11.55
CA LEU A 52 14.49 12.72 -10.58
C LEU A 52 13.21 11.89 -10.48
N GLN A 53 12.04 12.51 -10.62
CA GLN A 53 10.76 11.82 -10.64
C GLN A 53 10.66 10.91 -11.86
N THR A 54 11.01 11.43 -13.05
CA THR A 54 11.03 10.64 -14.29
C THR A 54 12.01 9.47 -14.20
N LYS A 55 13.21 9.72 -13.69
CA LYS A 55 14.25 8.68 -13.50
C LYS A 55 13.77 7.57 -12.55
N LEU A 56 13.12 7.94 -11.45
CA LEU A 56 12.57 6.96 -10.49
C LEU A 56 11.39 6.19 -11.10
N ALA A 57 10.47 6.88 -11.81
CA ALA A 57 9.34 6.25 -12.48
C ALA A 57 9.81 5.18 -13.47
N ASN A 58 10.73 5.50 -14.36
CA ASN A 58 11.29 4.56 -15.33
C ASN A 58 11.86 3.32 -14.64
N ARG A 59 12.64 3.51 -13.56
CA ARG A 59 13.22 2.40 -12.81
C ARG A 59 12.20 1.54 -12.09
N LEU A 60 11.12 2.12 -11.60
CA LEU A 60 10.01 1.37 -11.00
C LEU A 60 9.24 0.59 -12.07
N CYS A 61 8.96 1.18 -13.23
CA CYS A 61 8.33 0.47 -14.36
C CYS A 61 9.17 -0.73 -14.82
N GLU A 62 10.48 -0.54 -15.02
CA GLU A 62 11.41 -1.62 -15.39
C GLU A 62 11.40 -2.79 -14.38
N ARG A 63 11.25 -2.51 -13.09
CA ARG A 63 11.28 -3.52 -12.02
C ARG A 63 9.95 -4.18 -11.76
N SER A 64 8.84 -3.46 -11.94
CA SER A 64 7.49 -3.95 -11.66
C SER A 64 6.80 -4.59 -12.87
N GLY A 65 7.27 -4.31 -14.08
CA GLY A 65 6.58 -4.67 -15.33
C GLY A 65 5.31 -3.84 -15.57
N MET A 66 5.13 -2.73 -14.86
CA MET A 66 4.02 -1.78 -15.05
C MET A 66 4.45 -0.65 -15.99
N ASP A 67 3.48 -0.04 -16.69
CA ASP A 67 3.77 1.00 -17.69
C ASP A 67 3.91 2.40 -17.09
N ASN A 68 3.27 2.66 -15.95
CA ASN A 68 3.19 3.99 -15.36
C ASN A 68 3.33 3.94 -13.83
N VAL A 69 3.72 5.09 -13.25
CA VAL A 69 3.83 5.28 -11.81
C VAL A 69 3.07 6.53 -11.40
N PHE A 70 2.28 6.42 -10.36
CA PHE A 70 1.68 7.56 -9.65
C PHE A 70 2.41 7.76 -8.32
N PHE A 71 2.96 8.95 -8.11
CA PHE A 71 3.62 9.32 -6.86
C PHE A 71 2.66 10.04 -5.92
N SER A 72 2.70 9.68 -4.65
CA SER A 72 1.90 10.28 -3.58
C SER A 72 2.76 10.50 -2.33
N ASN A 73 2.22 11.18 -1.33
CA ASN A 73 2.98 11.54 -0.13
C ASN A 73 3.02 10.42 0.92
N SER A 74 2.15 9.42 0.80
CA SER A 74 2.04 8.34 1.78
C SER A 74 1.47 7.06 1.17
N GLY A 75 1.66 5.93 1.84
CA GLY A 75 1.00 4.66 1.49
C GLY A 75 -0.52 4.74 1.54
N ALA A 76 -1.09 5.51 2.48
CA ALA A 76 -2.53 5.73 2.53
C ALA A 76 -3.04 6.45 1.27
N GLU A 77 -2.35 7.48 0.80
CA GLU A 77 -2.71 8.17 -0.46
C GLU A 77 -2.54 7.27 -1.69
N ALA A 78 -1.49 6.44 -1.72
CA ALA A 78 -1.31 5.46 -2.79
C ALA A 78 -2.45 4.45 -2.82
N ASN A 79 -2.87 3.95 -1.67
CA ASN A 79 -4.01 3.04 -1.54
C ASN A 79 -5.35 3.71 -1.88
N GLU A 80 -5.56 4.98 -1.51
CA GLU A 80 -6.71 5.77 -1.96
C GLU A 80 -6.75 5.88 -3.50
N ALA A 81 -5.60 6.13 -4.13
CA ALA A 81 -5.51 6.18 -5.59
C ALA A 81 -5.84 4.81 -6.21
N ALA A 82 -5.33 3.71 -5.67
CA ALA A 82 -5.63 2.36 -6.15
C ALA A 82 -7.13 2.02 -6.03
N ILE A 83 -7.76 2.33 -4.90
CA ILE A 83 -9.21 2.15 -4.69
C ILE A 83 -10.02 2.99 -5.69
N LYS A 84 -9.62 4.25 -5.90
CA LYS A 84 -10.27 5.13 -6.89
C LYS A 84 -10.13 4.61 -8.32
N LEU A 85 -8.95 4.10 -8.69
CA LEU A 85 -8.72 3.49 -10.02
C LEU A 85 -9.59 2.25 -10.22
N ALA A 86 -9.67 1.36 -9.23
CA ALA A 86 -10.53 0.18 -9.28
C ALA A 86 -12.00 0.57 -9.46
N ARG A 87 -12.49 1.56 -8.71
CA ARG A 87 -13.85 2.07 -8.86
C ARG A 87 -14.10 2.73 -10.22
N LEU A 88 -13.14 3.52 -10.71
CA LEU A 88 -13.23 4.18 -12.01
C LEU A 88 -13.32 3.15 -13.13
N LYS A 89 -12.48 2.10 -13.09
CA LYS A 89 -12.55 0.97 -14.04
C LYS A 89 -13.92 0.33 -14.04
N GLY A 90 -14.44 -0.06 -12.88
CA GLY A 90 -15.76 -0.67 -12.77
C GLY A 90 -16.88 0.22 -13.29
N ASN A 91 -16.88 1.51 -12.97
CA ASN A 91 -17.87 2.47 -13.48
C ASN A 91 -17.81 2.60 -15.01
N ASN A 92 -16.60 2.62 -15.58
CA ASN A 92 -16.41 2.66 -17.05
C ASN A 92 -16.92 1.38 -17.74
N GLU A 93 -16.94 0.26 -17.03
CA GLU A 93 -17.49 -1.02 -17.48
C GLU A 93 -18.99 -1.17 -17.16
N GLY A 94 -19.63 -0.13 -16.62
CA GLY A 94 -21.08 -0.11 -16.32
C GLY A 94 -21.45 -0.75 -14.98
N ILE A 95 -20.50 -1.08 -14.12
CA ILE A 95 -20.72 -1.63 -12.79
C ILE A 95 -21.10 -0.49 -11.83
N LYS A 96 -22.40 -0.40 -11.47
CA LYS A 96 -22.94 0.75 -10.72
C LYS A 96 -22.43 0.88 -9.27
N SER A 97 -21.91 -0.17 -8.67
CA SER A 97 -21.43 -0.17 -7.27
C SER A 97 -20.17 -1.02 -7.16
N PRO A 98 -19.07 -0.58 -7.79
CA PRO A 98 -17.84 -1.36 -7.80
C PRO A 98 -17.35 -1.71 -6.39
N ALA A 99 -17.00 -2.97 -6.17
CA ALA A 99 -16.53 -3.49 -4.90
C ALA A 99 -15.10 -4.02 -5.01
N VAL A 100 -14.34 -3.84 -3.95
CA VAL A 100 -12.97 -4.34 -3.81
C VAL A 100 -12.96 -5.44 -2.76
N ILE A 101 -12.40 -6.60 -3.08
CA ILE A 101 -12.12 -7.63 -2.09
C ILE A 101 -10.91 -7.20 -1.28
N VAL A 102 -11.02 -7.24 0.05
CA VAL A 102 -9.95 -6.97 1.02
C VAL A 102 -9.83 -8.13 1.99
N VAL A 103 -8.68 -8.32 2.62
CA VAL A 103 -8.45 -9.46 3.49
C VAL A 103 -8.40 -9.08 4.97
N ASP A 104 -8.80 -10.03 5.82
CA ASP A 104 -8.71 -9.87 7.27
C ASP A 104 -7.25 -9.74 7.72
N GLY A 105 -7.03 -8.97 8.78
CA GLY A 105 -5.69 -8.73 9.33
C GLY A 105 -4.84 -7.72 8.55
N SER A 106 -5.30 -7.24 7.39
CA SER A 106 -4.56 -6.27 6.59
C SER A 106 -4.57 -4.86 7.19
N PHE A 107 -3.56 -4.08 6.83
CA PHE A 107 -3.48 -2.65 7.11
C PHE A 107 -3.28 -1.87 5.81
N HIS A 108 -4.19 -0.93 5.53
CA HIS A 108 -4.15 -0.14 4.29
C HIS A 108 -4.08 1.37 4.51
N GLY A 109 -4.20 1.84 5.76
CA GLY A 109 -4.15 3.26 6.12
C GLY A 109 -5.25 3.68 7.08
N ARG A 110 -5.33 4.98 7.34
CA ARG A 110 -6.25 5.59 8.33
C ARG A 110 -7.19 6.64 7.72
N THR A 111 -7.19 6.87 6.42
CA THR A 111 -8.22 7.65 5.71
C THR A 111 -9.51 6.82 5.61
N MET A 112 -10.66 7.44 5.34
CA MET A 112 -11.94 6.72 5.40
C MET A 112 -12.00 5.49 4.49
N ALA A 113 -11.49 5.55 3.26
CA ALA A 113 -11.51 4.39 2.40
C ALA A 113 -10.46 3.35 2.81
N THR A 114 -9.24 3.76 3.11
CA THR A 114 -8.17 2.83 3.55
C THR A 114 -8.45 2.24 4.93
N LEU A 115 -9.08 3.02 5.84
CA LEU A 115 -9.57 2.53 7.12
C LEU A 115 -10.61 1.42 6.92
N THR A 116 -11.58 1.65 6.02
CA THR A 116 -12.61 0.66 5.69
C THR A 116 -11.99 -0.60 5.10
N ALA A 117 -10.97 -0.46 4.23
CA ALA A 117 -10.25 -1.58 3.63
C ALA A 117 -9.42 -2.37 4.65
N THR A 118 -8.91 -1.72 5.69
CA THR A 118 -8.10 -2.34 6.75
C THR A 118 -8.85 -3.47 7.45
N GLY A 119 -8.20 -4.63 7.64
CA GLY A 119 -8.79 -5.85 8.18
C GLY A 119 -8.90 -5.93 9.70
N ASN A 120 -8.59 -4.87 10.43
CA ASN A 120 -8.60 -4.82 11.89
C ASN A 120 -9.80 -4.03 12.42
N ARG A 121 -10.80 -4.72 12.98
CA ARG A 121 -12.02 -4.09 13.52
C ARG A 121 -11.77 -3.09 14.66
N LYS A 122 -10.68 -3.24 15.40
CA LYS A 122 -10.36 -2.32 16.51
C LYS A 122 -10.10 -0.89 16.04
N VAL A 123 -9.59 -0.74 14.81
CA VAL A 123 -9.32 0.60 14.25
C VAL A 123 -10.54 1.23 13.58
N HIS A 124 -11.63 0.47 13.37
CA HIS A 124 -12.88 0.97 12.83
C HIS A 124 -13.75 1.64 13.90
N ALA A 125 -13.63 1.18 15.16
CA ALA A 125 -14.49 1.58 16.25
C ALA A 125 -14.53 3.11 16.44
N GLY A 126 -15.73 3.69 16.40
CA GLY A 126 -15.96 5.14 16.53
C GLY A 126 -15.88 5.92 15.22
N PHE A 127 -15.63 5.27 14.07
CA PHE A 127 -15.57 5.90 12.75
C PHE A 127 -16.66 5.39 11.79
N GLU A 128 -17.63 4.65 12.31
CA GLU A 128 -18.80 4.20 11.54
C GLU A 128 -19.76 5.37 11.23
N PRO A 129 -20.47 5.36 10.09
CA PRO A 129 -20.54 4.25 9.13
C PRO A 129 -19.31 4.20 8.21
N LEU A 130 -18.78 2.99 8.01
CA LEU A 130 -17.69 2.76 7.06
C LEU A 130 -18.19 2.91 5.61
N LEU A 131 -17.26 3.09 4.66
CA LEU A 131 -17.60 3.22 3.26
C LEU A 131 -18.09 1.89 2.67
N SER A 132 -19.11 1.96 1.81
CA SER A 132 -19.56 0.81 1.02
C SER A 132 -18.58 0.43 -0.09
N GLY A 133 -18.74 -0.77 -0.67
CA GLY A 133 -17.93 -1.23 -1.80
C GLY A 133 -16.65 -1.97 -1.36
N PHE A 134 -16.66 -2.58 -0.18
CA PHE A 134 -15.61 -3.49 0.27
C PHE A 134 -16.22 -4.82 0.71
N VAL A 135 -15.61 -5.93 0.27
CA VAL A 135 -16.01 -7.29 0.65
C VAL A 135 -14.80 -7.96 1.30
N ARG A 136 -15.00 -8.62 2.46
CA ARG A 136 -13.89 -9.23 3.19
C ARG A 136 -13.78 -10.71 2.88
N ALA A 137 -12.53 -11.17 2.74
CA ALA A 137 -12.15 -12.57 2.69
C ALA A 137 -11.10 -12.86 3.78
N PRO A 138 -11.00 -14.09 4.28
CA PRO A 138 -9.90 -14.48 5.14
C PRO A 138 -8.57 -14.36 4.40
N PHE A 139 -7.50 -13.97 5.11
CA PHE A 139 -6.15 -13.98 4.55
C PHE A 139 -5.73 -15.44 4.23
N ASN A 140 -5.02 -15.61 3.12
CA ASN A 140 -4.48 -16.91 2.68
C ASN A 140 -5.56 -17.95 2.32
N ASP A 141 -6.79 -17.51 2.01
CA ASP A 141 -7.91 -18.36 1.56
C ASP A 141 -8.31 -17.99 0.12
N VAL A 142 -7.68 -18.68 -0.85
CA VAL A 142 -7.97 -18.50 -2.29
C VAL A 142 -9.42 -18.83 -2.60
N THR A 143 -9.93 -19.93 -2.03
CA THR A 143 -11.29 -20.41 -2.28
C THR A 143 -12.35 -19.39 -1.86
N ALA A 144 -12.14 -18.71 -0.73
CA ALA A 144 -13.04 -17.64 -0.32
C ALA A 144 -13.05 -16.48 -1.32
N VAL A 145 -11.90 -16.10 -1.86
CA VAL A 145 -11.79 -15.05 -2.89
C VAL A 145 -12.47 -15.48 -4.20
N GLU A 146 -12.26 -16.72 -4.66
CA GLU A 146 -12.94 -17.29 -5.83
C GLU A 146 -14.46 -17.29 -5.68
N VAL A 147 -14.97 -17.75 -4.55
CA VAL A 147 -16.41 -17.77 -4.26
C VAL A 147 -17.01 -16.36 -4.26
N ILE A 148 -16.31 -15.39 -3.65
CA ILE A 148 -16.77 -14.00 -3.64
C ILE A 148 -16.79 -13.44 -5.06
N ALA A 149 -15.70 -13.63 -5.83
CA ALA A 149 -15.58 -13.11 -7.19
C ALA A 149 -16.64 -13.73 -8.13
N ALA A 150 -16.89 -15.03 -8.01
CA ALA A 150 -17.88 -15.73 -8.85
C ALA A 150 -19.33 -15.35 -8.55
N ASN A 151 -19.65 -14.98 -7.28
CA ASN A 151 -21.02 -14.72 -6.86
C ASN A 151 -21.35 -13.24 -6.66
N ASN A 152 -20.37 -12.34 -6.83
CA ASN A 152 -20.57 -10.91 -6.69
C ASN A 152 -20.13 -10.18 -7.97
N PRO A 153 -21.08 -9.84 -8.87
CA PRO A 153 -20.79 -9.18 -10.14
C PRO A 153 -20.28 -7.73 -10.01
N TYR A 154 -20.23 -7.20 -8.80
CA TYR A 154 -19.72 -5.86 -8.51
C TYR A 154 -18.23 -5.84 -8.18
N VAL A 155 -17.61 -7.01 -7.98
CA VAL A 155 -16.17 -7.10 -7.67
C VAL A 155 -15.36 -6.69 -8.89
N VAL A 156 -14.45 -5.72 -8.67
CA VAL A 156 -13.59 -5.16 -9.72
C VAL A 156 -12.10 -5.28 -9.40
N ALA A 157 -11.75 -5.60 -8.17
CA ALA A 157 -10.36 -5.71 -7.74
C ALA A 157 -10.22 -6.55 -6.45
N VAL A 158 -9.01 -7.05 -6.26
CA VAL A 158 -8.54 -7.62 -4.99
C VAL A 158 -7.40 -6.74 -4.48
N MET A 159 -7.46 -6.35 -3.19
CA MET A 159 -6.44 -5.55 -2.54
C MET A 159 -5.88 -6.32 -1.35
N VAL A 160 -4.59 -6.62 -1.39
CA VAL A 160 -3.90 -7.45 -0.38
C VAL A 160 -2.52 -6.88 -0.04
N GLU A 161 -2.03 -7.21 1.15
CA GLU A 161 -0.61 -7.13 1.46
C GLU A 161 0.07 -8.45 1.04
N PRO A 162 1.23 -8.42 0.38
CA PRO A 162 1.99 -9.65 0.08
C PRO A 162 2.44 -10.39 1.35
N ILE A 163 2.71 -9.65 2.41
CA ILE A 163 2.99 -10.11 3.77
C ILE A 163 2.20 -9.19 4.69
N LEU A 164 1.33 -9.73 5.55
CA LEU A 164 0.66 -8.91 6.54
C LEU A 164 1.68 -8.33 7.52
N GLY A 165 1.88 -7.02 7.50
CA GLY A 165 2.87 -6.35 8.33
C GLY A 165 2.33 -6.07 9.75
N GLU A 166 1.49 -5.07 9.88
CA GLU A 166 0.89 -4.64 11.17
C GLU A 166 0.01 -5.73 11.79
N GLY A 167 -0.58 -6.59 10.96
CA GLY A 167 -1.40 -7.72 11.40
C GLY A 167 -0.64 -8.84 12.10
N GLY A 168 0.70 -8.84 12.14
CA GLY A 168 1.51 -9.82 12.90
C GLY A 168 2.61 -10.53 12.10
N ILE A 169 3.03 -9.98 10.97
CA ILE A 169 4.07 -10.55 10.08
C ILE A 169 3.68 -11.96 9.59
N TYR A 170 2.50 -12.06 8.98
CA TYR A 170 2.04 -13.32 8.39
C TYR A 170 2.42 -13.41 6.92
N ILE A 171 3.20 -14.44 6.58
CA ILE A 171 3.58 -14.80 5.22
C ILE A 171 2.51 -15.75 4.66
N PRO A 172 1.96 -15.50 3.47
CA PRO A 172 0.99 -16.42 2.87
C PRO A 172 1.66 -17.72 2.41
N ASN A 173 0.87 -18.75 2.19
CA ASN A 173 1.33 -20.00 1.60
C ASN A 173 1.86 -19.79 0.17
N ASP A 174 2.75 -20.68 -0.25
CA ASP A 174 3.25 -20.69 -1.62
C ASP A 174 2.10 -20.76 -2.62
N GLY A 175 2.17 -19.94 -3.66
CA GLY A 175 1.16 -19.88 -4.71
C GLY A 175 -0.05 -18.97 -4.42
N TYR A 176 -0.26 -18.51 -3.20
CA TYR A 176 -1.42 -17.66 -2.85
C TYR A 176 -1.55 -16.43 -3.75
N LEU A 177 -0.47 -15.63 -3.87
CA LEU A 177 -0.50 -14.41 -4.69
C LEU A 177 -0.65 -14.72 -6.20
N ALA A 178 -0.07 -15.83 -6.68
CA ALA A 178 -0.25 -16.28 -8.05
C ALA A 178 -1.71 -16.65 -8.32
N SER A 179 -2.34 -17.41 -7.43
CA SER A 179 -3.75 -17.76 -7.54
C SER A 179 -4.67 -16.52 -7.52
N LEU A 180 -4.37 -15.52 -6.68
CA LEU A 180 -5.12 -14.26 -6.72
C LEU A 180 -4.97 -13.55 -8.06
N ARG A 181 -3.78 -13.61 -8.67
CA ARG A 181 -3.54 -13.05 -10.02
C ARG A 181 -4.37 -13.79 -11.08
N ASP A 182 -4.47 -15.10 -10.98
CA ASP A 182 -5.23 -15.93 -11.93
C ASP A 182 -6.75 -15.67 -11.83
N ILE A 183 -7.25 -15.31 -10.64
CA ILE A 183 -8.65 -14.90 -10.44
C ILE A 183 -8.93 -13.54 -11.10
N CYS A 184 -7.95 -12.63 -11.14
CA CYS A 184 -8.10 -11.27 -11.69
C CYS A 184 -7.85 -11.21 -13.20
#